data_44d49c4aed53e78abd94888e3db3ec69
#
_entry.id   44d49c4aed53e78abd94888e3db3ec69
#
_cell.length_a   1.000
_cell.length_b   1.000
_cell.length_c   1.000
_cell.angle_alpha   90.00
_cell.angle_beta   90.00
_cell.angle_gamma   90.00
#
_symmetry.space_group_name_H-M   'P 1'
#
loop_
_entity.id
_entity.type
_entity.pdbx_description
1 polymer ?
#
loop_
_entity_poly.entity_id
_entity_poly.type
_entity_poly.pdbx_seq_one_letter_code
_entity_poly.pdbx_strand_id
1 'polypeptide(L)'
;MKKSRFMMMLLALMVTMTSWAQGISGTVIDDQGEAVIGASIVEKGNPQNGAITDFDGKFTIKVKEGATIVVSYIGYVTQELKATNGMRVTLREDAQTLQDVVVIGYGVQKKSVVTASIAKVSAEDLEGKTRLRADDALKGLAAGVNVTSASGQPGAQSMIRVRGTGTINDTNPLYIIDGMPADQYGLESVNPNDIESIEVLKDAASGAIYGARAANGVILVTTKKGKVGKAQINYNFSYGWQTAWRKRDVTSATDYAILQNEKYVNGGQAPLYADPYNLVDANGQKITGYGTNWQELLFNDNAPVSQHDVSVSGATEKVNYYLSLGYYTQEGIVGGNYGQSNYDRLTIRSNNNYNV
;
A
#
# COMPACT_ATOMS: atom_id res chain seq x y z
N MET A 1 -54.80 -66.78 6.86
CA MET A 1 -54.10 -66.11 8.02
C MET A 1 -52.68 -65.66 7.69
N LYS A 2 -51.86 -66.31 6.82
CA LYS A 2 -50.50 -65.86 6.52
C LYS A 2 -50.43 -64.60 5.62
N LYS A 3 -51.35 -64.43 4.66
CA LYS A 3 -51.40 -63.22 3.80
C LYS A 3 -51.72 -61.91 4.50
N SER A 4 -52.60 -61.99 5.53
CA SER A 4 -52.97 -60.78 6.34
C SER A 4 -51.83 -60.31 7.24
N ARG A 5 -51.01 -61.19 7.79
CA ARG A 5 -49.83 -60.82 8.59
C ARG A 5 -48.72 -60.22 7.76
N PHE A 6 -48.54 -60.68 6.50
CA PHE A 6 -47.58 -60.14 5.58
C PHE A 6 -47.95 -58.72 5.14
N MET A 7 -49.25 -58.49 4.89
CA MET A 7 -49.79 -57.17 4.50
C MET A 7 -49.74 -56.16 5.67
N MET A 8 -49.92 -56.61 6.93
CA MET A 8 -49.71 -55.77 8.13
C MET A 8 -48.21 -55.43 8.32
N MET A 9 -47.32 -56.37 8.03
CA MET A 9 -45.88 -56.11 8.11
C MET A 9 -45.35 -55.13 7.04
N LEU A 10 -45.94 -55.20 5.83
CA LEU A 10 -45.64 -54.26 4.75
C LEU A 10 -46.21 -52.86 5.06
N LEU A 11 -47.39 -52.78 5.68
CA LEU A 11 -47.99 -51.51 6.10
C LEU A 11 -47.21 -50.87 7.26
N ALA A 12 -46.68 -51.66 8.19
CA ALA A 12 -45.82 -51.21 9.29
C ALA A 12 -44.46 -50.70 8.73
N LEU A 13 -43.93 -51.34 7.68
CA LEU A 13 -42.67 -50.91 7.04
C LEU A 13 -42.85 -49.59 6.25
N MET A 14 -44.01 -49.30 5.69
CA MET A 14 -44.30 -48.03 5.03
C MET A 14 -44.43 -46.83 5.96
N VAL A 15 -44.80 -47.05 7.23
CA VAL A 15 -44.96 -45.98 8.21
C VAL A 15 -43.63 -45.49 8.78
N THR A 16 -42.53 -46.28 8.62
CA THR A 16 -41.21 -45.90 9.15
C THR A 16 -40.33 -45.08 8.21
N MET A 17 -40.77 -44.76 6.99
CA MET A 17 -39.95 -44.01 6.01
C MET A 17 -40.31 -42.53 5.88
N THR A 18 -41.06 -41.91 6.74
CA THR A 18 -41.25 -40.47 6.76
C THR A 18 -40.39 -39.80 7.82
N SER A 19 -39.07 -39.95 7.68
CA SER A 19 -38.15 -39.02 8.35
C SER A 19 -38.15 -37.69 7.55
N TRP A 20 -39.14 -36.85 7.82
CA TRP A 20 -39.19 -35.50 7.27
C TRP A 20 -38.02 -34.72 7.87
N ALA A 21 -37.18 -34.18 7.02
CA ALA A 21 -36.22 -33.17 7.44
C ALA A 21 -37.08 -31.98 7.99
N GLN A 22 -37.19 -31.90 9.32
CA GLN A 22 -37.87 -30.79 9.95
C GLN A 22 -37.04 -29.53 9.68
N GLY A 23 -37.70 -28.48 9.14
CA GLY A 23 -37.07 -27.17 9.00
C GLY A 23 -36.74 -26.63 10.39
N ILE A 24 -35.49 -26.39 10.65
CA ILE A 24 -35.01 -25.74 11.87
C ILE A 24 -35.09 -24.24 11.68
N SER A 25 -35.80 -23.57 12.57
CA SER A 25 -35.92 -22.11 12.60
C SER A 25 -35.04 -21.51 13.69
N GLY A 26 -34.59 -20.28 13.47
CA GLY A 26 -33.83 -19.52 14.47
C GLY A 26 -33.80 -18.04 14.14
N THR A 27 -33.13 -17.28 14.99
CA THR A 27 -32.93 -15.83 14.81
C THR A 27 -31.47 -15.50 15.00
N VAL A 28 -30.94 -14.65 14.11
CA VAL A 28 -29.55 -14.12 14.17
C VAL A 28 -29.62 -12.67 14.61
N ILE A 29 -28.88 -12.35 15.66
CA ILE A 29 -28.76 -11.00 16.22
C ILE A 29 -27.28 -10.63 16.35
N ASP A 30 -26.99 -9.36 16.53
CA ASP A 30 -25.66 -8.87 16.91
C ASP A 30 -25.50 -8.83 18.45
N ASP A 31 -24.36 -8.33 18.91
CA ASP A 31 -24.03 -8.15 20.32
C ASP A 31 -24.81 -7.01 20.99
N GLN A 32 -25.46 -6.14 20.21
CA GLN A 32 -26.38 -5.09 20.71
C GLN A 32 -27.82 -5.56 20.76
N GLY A 33 -28.10 -6.77 20.26
CA GLY A 33 -29.43 -7.38 20.24
C GLY A 33 -30.26 -7.00 19.01
N GLU A 34 -29.67 -6.32 18.02
CA GLU A 34 -30.33 -5.97 16.77
C GLU A 34 -30.33 -7.15 15.77
N ALA A 35 -31.37 -7.22 14.94
CA ALA A 35 -31.54 -8.30 13.96
C ALA A 35 -30.50 -8.18 12.84
N VAL A 36 -29.75 -9.24 12.57
CA VAL A 36 -28.80 -9.28 11.45
C VAL A 36 -29.50 -9.75 10.17
N ILE A 37 -29.77 -8.81 9.28
CA ILE A 37 -30.50 -9.05 8.01
C ILE A 37 -29.51 -9.56 6.94
N GLY A 38 -29.86 -10.62 6.22
CA GLY A 38 -29.05 -11.15 5.14
C GLY A 38 -27.87 -12.04 5.58
N ALA A 39 -27.82 -12.46 6.86
CA ALA A 39 -26.84 -13.43 7.31
C ALA A 39 -27.04 -14.78 6.61
N SER A 40 -25.95 -15.40 6.18
CA SER A 40 -25.93 -16.69 5.50
C SER A 40 -25.82 -17.83 6.50
N ILE A 41 -26.71 -18.80 6.41
CA ILE A 41 -26.74 -20.02 7.23
C ILE A 41 -26.60 -21.21 6.29
N VAL A 42 -25.52 -22.00 6.41
CA VAL A 42 -25.20 -23.10 5.51
C VAL A 42 -24.90 -24.37 6.32
N GLU A 43 -25.34 -25.52 5.85
CA GLU A 43 -25.00 -26.82 6.45
C GLU A 43 -23.51 -27.14 6.20
N LYS A 44 -22.76 -27.45 7.27
CA LYS A 44 -21.34 -27.81 7.15
C LYS A 44 -21.19 -29.11 6.36
N GLY A 45 -20.45 -29.03 5.24
CA GLY A 45 -20.26 -30.16 4.33
C GLY A 45 -21.28 -30.25 3.17
N ASN A 46 -22.33 -29.41 3.16
CA ASN A 46 -23.27 -29.30 2.07
C ASN A 46 -23.60 -27.83 1.75
N PRO A 47 -22.72 -27.13 1.02
CA PRO A 47 -22.89 -25.69 0.74
C PRO A 47 -24.12 -25.35 -0.14
N GLN A 48 -24.74 -26.33 -0.76
CA GLN A 48 -25.98 -26.15 -1.53
C GLN A 48 -27.23 -26.07 -0.64
N ASN A 49 -27.13 -26.50 0.65
CA ASN A 49 -28.21 -26.42 1.61
C ASN A 49 -27.99 -25.22 2.54
N GLY A 50 -28.60 -24.10 2.19
CA GLY A 50 -28.46 -22.85 2.92
C GLY A 50 -29.76 -22.06 3.03
N ALA A 51 -29.76 -21.10 3.92
CA ALA A 51 -30.85 -20.12 4.13
C ALA A 51 -30.20 -18.73 4.39
N ILE A 52 -31.00 -17.68 4.24
CA ILE A 52 -30.62 -16.29 4.52
C ILE A 52 -31.62 -15.72 5.51
N THR A 53 -31.15 -14.88 6.46
CA THR A 53 -32.06 -14.22 7.42
C THR A 53 -32.90 -13.13 6.75
N ASP A 54 -34.15 -13.04 7.20
CA ASP A 54 -35.11 -12.01 6.79
C ASP A 54 -34.88 -10.66 7.53
N PHE A 55 -35.84 -9.72 7.38
CA PHE A 55 -35.75 -8.38 7.99
C PHE A 55 -35.85 -8.41 9.54
N ASP A 56 -36.35 -9.49 10.13
CA ASP A 56 -36.40 -9.71 11.57
C ASP A 56 -35.21 -10.56 12.06
N GLY A 57 -34.25 -10.86 11.20
CA GLY A 57 -33.13 -11.74 11.49
C GLY A 57 -33.51 -13.22 11.59
N LYS A 58 -34.73 -13.62 11.19
CA LYS A 58 -35.21 -15.00 11.26
C LYS A 58 -34.76 -15.80 10.05
N PHE A 59 -34.47 -17.08 10.27
CA PHE A 59 -34.16 -18.04 9.21
C PHE A 59 -34.87 -19.37 9.40
N THR A 60 -34.99 -20.12 8.31
CA THR A 60 -35.44 -21.52 8.35
C THR A 60 -34.60 -22.33 7.39
N ILE A 61 -33.91 -23.36 7.91
CA ILE A 61 -33.06 -24.24 7.13
C ILE A 61 -33.49 -25.70 7.26
N LYS A 62 -33.44 -26.46 6.18
CA LYS A 62 -33.85 -27.88 6.16
C LYS A 62 -32.66 -28.78 6.50
N VAL A 63 -32.40 -28.95 7.80
CA VAL A 63 -31.31 -29.82 8.30
C VAL A 63 -31.84 -30.72 9.40
N LYS A 64 -31.13 -31.80 9.69
CA LYS A 64 -31.43 -32.67 10.85
C LYS A 64 -31.06 -31.93 12.14
N GLU A 65 -31.89 -32.12 13.19
CA GLU A 65 -31.56 -31.63 14.52
C GLU A 65 -30.19 -32.16 14.98
N GLY A 66 -29.32 -31.24 15.46
CA GLY A 66 -27.94 -31.54 15.81
C GLY A 66 -26.93 -31.48 14.65
N ALA A 67 -27.37 -31.23 13.40
CA ALA A 67 -26.45 -30.99 12.29
C ALA A 67 -25.60 -29.71 12.56
N THR A 68 -24.39 -29.70 12.10
CA THR A 68 -23.53 -28.49 12.23
C THR A 68 -23.86 -27.51 11.12
N ILE A 69 -24.28 -26.30 11.50
CA ILE A 69 -24.48 -25.17 10.59
C ILE A 69 -23.41 -24.12 10.79
N VAL A 70 -23.07 -23.45 9.70
CA VAL A 70 -22.15 -22.33 9.67
C VAL A 70 -22.96 -21.07 9.43
N VAL A 71 -22.88 -20.12 10.37
CA VAL A 71 -23.56 -18.83 10.29
C VAL A 71 -22.51 -17.78 10.03
N SER A 72 -22.66 -17.02 8.94
CA SER A 72 -21.70 -16.00 8.51
C SER A 72 -22.41 -14.75 8.02
N TYR A 73 -21.81 -13.60 8.30
CA TYR A 73 -22.24 -12.31 7.77
C TYR A 73 -21.02 -11.40 7.61
N ILE A 74 -21.04 -10.52 6.62
CA ILE A 74 -19.92 -9.61 6.35
C ILE A 74 -19.72 -8.68 7.54
N GLY A 75 -18.50 -8.66 8.09
CA GLY A 75 -18.16 -7.85 9.26
C GLY A 75 -18.37 -8.55 10.62
N TYR A 76 -18.72 -9.83 10.61
CA TYR A 76 -18.92 -10.62 11.83
C TYR A 76 -18.10 -11.90 11.81
N VAL A 77 -17.71 -12.36 13.00
CA VAL A 77 -17.00 -13.63 13.16
C VAL A 77 -17.93 -14.79 12.79
N THR A 78 -17.50 -15.60 11.82
CA THR A 78 -18.22 -16.81 11.41
C THR A 78 -18.32 -17.78 12.58
N GLN A 79 -19.52 -18.33 12.84
CA GLN A 79 -19.76 -19.26 13.92
C GLN A 79 -20.23 -20.61 13.38
N GLU A 80 -19.70 -21.70 13.98
CA GLU A 80 -20.19 -23.06 13.75
C GLU A 80 -21.00 -23.52 14.95
N LEU A 81 -22.25 -23.85 14.73
CA LEU A 81 -23.21 -24.21 15.79
C LEU A 81 -23.97 -25.48 15.43
N LYS A 82 -24.47 -26.18 16.44
CA LYS A 82 -25.41 -27.30 16.22
C LYS A 82 -26.82 -26.74 16.07
N ALA A 83 -27.47 -27.17 15.00
CA ALA A 83 -28.81 -26.73 14.66
C ALA A 83 -29.84 -27.28 15.66
N THR A 84 -30.52 -26.39 16.37
CA THR A 84 -31.65 -26.68 17.27
C THR A 84 -32.80 -25.77 16.92
N ASN A 85 -34.03 -26.29 17.05
CA ASN A 85 -35.19 -25.48 16.69
C ASN A 85 -35.40 -24.31 17.67
N GLY A 86 -35.68 -23.11 17.14
CA GLY A 86 -35.85 -21.88 17.92
C GLY A 86 -34.53 -21.29 18.43
N MET A 87 -33.39 -21.68 17.86
CA MET A 87 -32.07 -21.17 18.28
C MET A 87 -31.92 -19.67 18.07
N ARG A 88 -31.18 -19.03 18.98
CA ARG A 88 -30.78 -17.63 18.87
C ARG A 88 -29.28 -17.58 18.71
N VAL A 89 -28.80 -17.03 17.60
CA VAL A 89 -27.38 -16.90 17.27
C VAL A 89 -26.97 -15.45 17.45
N THR A 90 -26.00 -15.20 18.33
CA THR A 90 -25.46 -13.86 18.51
C THR A 90 -24.11 -13.79 17.76
N LEU A 91 -24.07 -13.02 16.69
CA LEU A 91 -22.84 -12.75 15.97
C LEU A 91 -22.06 -11.62 16.65
N ARG A 92 -20.76 -11.81 16.79
CA ARG A 92 -19.83 -10.77 17.28
C ARG A 92 -19.16 -10.10 16.11
N GLU A 93 -19.00 -8.78 16.17
CA GLU A 93 -18.25 -8.07 15.16
C GLU A 93 -16.83 -8.61 15.05
N ASP A 94 -16.36 -8.83 13.81
CA ASP A 94 -14.99 -9.26 13.54
C ASP A 94 -14.09 -8.04 13.48
N ALA A 95 -13.35 -7.80 14.55
CA ALA A 95 -12.36 -6.72 14.62
C ALA A 95 -11.23 -6.85 13.56
N GLN A 96 -11.07 -8.02 12.93
CA GLN A 96 -10.10 -8.21 11.85
C GLN A 96 -10.63 -7.74 10.48
N THR A 97 -11.95 -7.56 10.32
CA THR A 97 -12.54 -7.03 9.08
C THR A 97 -12.36 -5.52 8.94
N LEU A 98 -11.62 -4.85 9.83
CA LEU A 98 -11.22 -3.45 9.72
C LEU A 98 -10.25 -3.17 8.55
N GLN A 99 -9.81 -4.19 7.81
CA GLN A 99 -8.96 -4.01 6.63
C GLN A 99 -9.67 -3.30 5.44
N ASP A 100 -11.00 -3.24 5.45
CA ASP A 100 -11.79 -2.57 4.40
C ASP A 100 -12.34 -1.19 4.79
N VAL A 101 -11.76 -0.58 5.80
CA VAL A 101 -12.12 0.78 6.23
C VAL A 101 -11.23 1.79 5.54
N VAL A 102 -11.84 2.81 4.96
CA VAL A 102 -11.13 3.94 4.31
C VAL A 102 -11.28 5.17 5.19
N VAL A 103 -10.17 5.82 5.49
CA VAL A 103 -10.18 7.10 6.20
C VAL A 103 -10.69 8.16 5.23
N ILE A 104 -11.80 8.80 5.59
CA ILE A 104 -12.36 9.92 4.83
C ILE A 104 -12.35 11.14 5.74
N GLY A 105 -11.40 12.01 5.53
CA GLY A 105 -11.28 13.25 6.27
C GLY A 105 -11.12 13.06 7.77
N TYR A 106 -12.09 13.52 8.54
CA TYR A 106 -12.09 13.41 10.01
C TYR A 106 -12.80 12.15 10.54
N GLY A 107 -13.12 11.19 9.65
CA GLY A 107 -13.85 9.99 10.02
C GLY A 107 -13.37 8.75 9.27
N VAL A 108 -13.85 7.60 9.72
CA VAL A 108 -13.57 6.30 9.14
C VAL A 108 -14.87 5.73 8.61
N GLN A 109 -14.92 5.36 7.31
CA GLN A 109 -16.09 4.72 6.70
C GLN A 109 -15.71 3.39 6.07
N LYS A 110 -16.65 2.44 6.06
CA LYS A 110 -16.46 1.15 5.37
C LYS A 110 -16.30 1.40 3.86
N LYS A 111 -15.31 0.80 3.23
CA LYS A 111 -15.02 0.93 1.78
C LYS A 111 -16.24 0.62 0.90
N SER A 112 -17.09 -0.31 1.33
CA SER A 112 -18.33 -0.67 0.63
C SER A 112 -19.38 0.46 0.58
N VAL A 113 -19.28 1.46 1.46
CA VAL A 113 -20.21 2.60 1.52
C VAL A 113 -19.67 3.79 0.73
N VAL A 114 -18.37 3.76 0.38
CA VAL A 114 -17.71 4.85 -0.33
C VAL A 114 -17.85 4.64 -1.82
N THR A 115 -18.72 5.43 -2.46
CA THR A 115 -18.90 5.47 -3.93
C THR A 115 -17.78 6.23 -4.65
N ALA A 116 -16.84 6.80 -3.91
CA ALA A 116 -15.75 7.62 -4.43
C ALA A 116 -14.60 6.79 -5.02
N SER A 117 -13.91 7.35 -6.01
CA SER A 117 -12.72 6.72 -6.62
C SER A 117 -11.48 6.91 -5.73
N ILE A 118 -11.29 5.98 -4.79
CA ILE A 118 -10.16 5.97 -3.86
C ILE A 118 -9.17 4.88 -4.28
N ALA A 119 -7.88 5.21 -4.37
CA ALA A 119 -6.81 4.22 -4.45
C ALA A 119 -6.18 4.10 -3.07
N LYS A 120 -6.08 2.88 -2.55
CA LYS A 120 -5.41 2.56 -1.28
C LYS A 120 -4.17 1.74 -1.56
N VAL A 121 -3.07 2.12 -0.94
CA VAL A 121 -1.82 1.37 -0.85
C VAL A 121 -1.63 1.02 0.62
N SER A 122 -1.61 -0.25 0.94
CA SER A 122 -1.46 -0.75 2.32
C SER A 122 0.00 -0.97 2.70
N ALA A 123 0.27 -1.21 3.99
CA ALA A 123 1.60 -1.55 4.48
C ALA A 123 2.14 -2.81 3.78
N GLU A 124 1.28 -3.82 3.53
CA GLU A 124 1.65 -5.06 2.85
C GLU A 124 2.10 -4.82 1.40
N ASP A 125 1.50 -3.85 0.69
CA ASP A 125 1.91 -3.46 -0.67
C ASP A 125 3.29 -2.78 -0.66
N LEU A 126 3.70 -2.27 0.48
CA LEU A 126 4.98 -1.59 0.71
C LEU A 126 6.07 -2.55 1.17
N GLU A 127 5.72 -3.67 1.79
CA GLU A 127 6.67 -4.68 2.26
C GLU A 127 7.46 -5.33 1.12
N GLY A 128 8.71 -5.68 1.39
CA GLY A 128 9.58 -6.38 0.42
C GLY A 128 10.07 -5.53 -0.76
N LYS A 129 9.71 -4.24 -0.82
CA LYS A 129 10.23 -3.33 -1.84
C LYS A 129 11.15 -2.32 -1.18
N THR A 130 12.39 -2.23 -1.64
CA THR A 130 13.33 -1.19 -1.19
C THR A 130 12.81 0.17 -1.64
N ARG A 131 11.98 0.79 -0.83
CA ARG A 131 11.42 2.11 -1.10
C ARG A 131 12.10 3.11 -0.19
N LEU A 132 12.83 3.96 -0.82
CA LEU A 132 13.68 4.93 -0.15
C LEU A 132 12.87 6.10 0.44
N ARG A 133 11.65 6.32 -0.10
CA ARG A 133 10.83 7.50 0.19
C ARG A 133 9.33 7.19 0.15
N ALA A 134 8.55 7.95 0.90
CA ALA A 134 7.09 7.81 0.94
C ALA A 134 6.40 8.17 -0.38
N ASP A 135 6.97 9.10 -1.17
CA ASP A 135 6.49 9.45 -2.50
C ASP A 135 6.72 8.32 -3.52
N ASP A 136 7.86 7.62 -3.45
CA ASP A 136 8.13 6.44 -4.29
C ASP A 136 7.17 5.28 -3.97
N ALA A 137 6.61 5.26 -2.78
CA ALA A 137 5.62 4.27 -2.38
C ALA A 137 4.36 4.28 -3.25
N LEU A 138 4.02 5.42 -3.84
CA LEU A 138 2.87 5.57 -4.74
C LEU A 138 3.17 5.17 -6.19
N LYS A 139 4.44 5.08 -6.56
CA LYS A 139 4.87 4.83 -7.93
C LYS A 139 4.43 3.44 -8.41
N GLY A 140 3.51 3.42 -9.37
CA GLY A 140 2.99 2.18 -9.97
C GLY A 140 1.99 1.41 -9.10
N LEU A 141 1.66 1.87 -7.87
CA LEU A 141 0.67 1.22 -7.00
C LEU A 141 -0.69 1.93 -7.01
N ALA A 142 -0.70 3.24 -7.22
CA ALA A 142 -1.95 4.00 -7.25
C ALA A 142 -2.34 4.35 -8.68
N ALA A 143 -3.39 3.74 -9.23
CA ALA A 143 -3.89 4.05 -10.56
C ALA A 143 -4.30 5.54 -10.66
N GLY A 144 -3.90 6.24 -11.74
CA GLY A 144 -4.18 7.67 -11.94
C GLY A 144 -3.30 8.61 -11.11
N VAL A 145 -2.26 8.10 -10.47
CA VAL A 145 -1.22 8.89 -9.80
C VAL A 145 0.07 8.77 -10.61
N ASN A 146 0.60 9.89 -11.02
CA ASN A 146 1.89 9.95 -11.70
C ASN A 146 2.94 10.50 -10.72
N VAL A 147 4.01 9.73 -10.50
CA VAL A 147 5.14 10.11 -9.66
C VAL A 147 6.37 10.21 -10.53
N THR A 148 6.90 11.41 -10.67
CA THR A 148 8.05 11.70 -11.52
C THR A 148 9.19 12.22 -10.65
N SER A 149 10.35 11.55 -10.68
CA SER A 149 11.56 12.06 -10.01
C SER A 149 12.06 13.30 -10.73
N ALA A 150 12.28 14.38 -10.00
CA ALA A 150 12.74 15.65 -10.56
C ALA A 150 14.20 15.58 -11.03
N SER A 151 15.04 14.82 -10.32
CA SER A 151 16.45 14.59 -10.66
C SER A 151 16.95 13.27 -10.08
N GLY A 152 18.18 12.88 -10.42
CA GLY A 152 18.89 11.74 -9.80
C GLY A 152 19.71 12.15 -8.56
N GLN A 153 19.58 13.37 -8.08
CA GLN A 153 20.30 13.85 -6.91
C GLN A 153 19.78 13.14 -5.64
N PRO A 154 20.65 12.70 -4.74
CA PRO A 154 20.22 12.17 -3.44
C PRO A 154 19.29 13.12 -2.71
N GLY A 155 18.20 12.58 -2.14
CA GLY A 155 17.19 13.39 -1.45
C GLY A 155 16.32 14.28 -2.35
N ALA A 156 16.46 14.23 -3.69
CA ALA A 156 15.65 15.04 -4.59
C ALA A 156 14.16 14.65 -4.50
N GLN A 157 13.31 15.65 -4.53
CA GLN A 157 11.86 15.49 -4.44
C GLN A 157 11.26 14.89 -5.70
N SER A 158 10.23 14.03 -5.54
CA SER A 158 9.42 13.56 -6.66
C SER A 158 8.19 14.43 -6.83
N MET A 159 7.86 14.74 -8.07
CA MET A 159 6.61 15.45 -8.39
C MET A 159 5.46 14.45 -8.46
N ILE A 160 4.43 14.65 -7.63
CA ILE A 160 3.23 13.82 -7.63
C ILE A 160 2.10 14.59 -8.31
N ARG A 161 1.41 13.92 -9.25
CA ARG A 161 0.23 14.46 -9.93
C ARG A 161 -0.89 13.45 -9.88
N VAL A 162 -2.07 13.90 -9.48
CA VAL A 162 -3.28 13.07 -9.43
C VAL A 162 -4.16 13.46 -10.61
N ARG A 163 -4.43 12.49 -11.51
CA ARG A 163 -5.23 12.69 -12.74
C ARG A 163 -4.70 13.76 -13.69
N GLY A 164 -3.40 14.05 -13.64
CA GLY A 164 -2.76 15.01 -14.54
C GLY A 164 -2.71 16.44 -13.98
N THR A 165 -2.60 17.42 -14.88
CA THR A 165 -2.42 18.84 -14.55
C THR A 165 -3.67 19.59 -14.92
N GLY A 166 -4.47 20.02 -13.94
CA GLY A 166 -5.73 20.75 -14.13
C GLY A 166 -5.59 22.28 -14.09
N THR A 167 -4.43 22.81 -13.74
CA THR A 167 -4.16 24.23 -13.58
C THR A 167 -2.74 24.58 -14.02
N ILE A 168 -2.53 25.84 -14.40
CA ILE A 168 -1.20 26.40 -14.70
C ILE A 168 -0.46 26.90 -13.45
N ASN A 169 -1.16 26.98 -12.31
CA ASN A 169 -0.60 27.38 -11.03
C ASN A 169 -0.04 26.16 -10.26
N ASP A 170 -0.18 26.13 -8.94
CA ASP A 170 0.21 24.98 -8.12
C ASP A 170 -0.65 23.77 -8.43
N THR A 171 -0.02 22.70 -8.91
CA THR A 171 -0.63 21.43 -9.29
C THR A 171 -0.35 20.31 -8.28
N ASN A 172 0.25 20.65 -7.14
CA ASN A 172 0.52 19.67 -6.09
C ASN A 172 -0.78 19.22 -5.43
N PRO A 173 -0.93 17.92 -5.10
CA PRO A 173 -2.03 17.45 -4.29
C PRO A 173 -1.89 17.97 -2.85
N LEU A 174 -3.00 17.98 -2.12
CA LEU A 174 -2.99 18.24 -0.68
C LEU A 174 -2.51 16.97 0.05
N TYR A 175 -1.54 17.10 0.94
CA TYR A 175 -1.09 16.02 1.79
C TYR A 175 -1.73 16.14 3.18
N ILE A 176 -2.23 15.03 3.70
CA ILE A 176 -2.76 14.92 5.06
C ILE A 176 -2.06 13.74 5.74
N ILE A 177 -1.32 14.00 6.80
CA ILE A 177 -0.59 12.99 7.55
C ILE A 177 -1.21 12.88 8.94
N ASP A 178 -1.77 11.72 9.28
CA ASP A 178 -2.51 11.47 10.53
C ASP A 178 -3.56 12.55 10.85
N GLY A 179 -4.26 13.02 9.82
CA GLY A 179 -5.30 14.05 9.92
C GLY A 179 -4.80 15.49 9.88
N MET A 180 -3.49 15.73 9.84
CA MET A 180 -2.91 17.07 9.79
C MET A 180 -2.47 17.44 8.37
N PRO A 181 -2.86 18.62 7.87
CA PRO A 181 -2.38 19.13 6.58
C PRO A 181 -0.86 19.30 6.61
N ALA A 182 -0.21 18.82 5.56
CA ALA A 182 1.23 18.94 5.35
C ALA A 182 1.50 19.42 3.92
N ASP A 183 2.72 19.79 3.66
CA ASP A 183 3.25 20.02 2.33
C ASP A 183 4.00 18.76 1.82
N GLN A 184 4.62 18.88 0.67
CA GLN A 184 5.41 17.80 0.09
C GLN A 184 6.61 17.44 0.98
N TYR A 185 7.23 18.40 1.66
CA TYR A 185 8.33 18.14 2.61
C TYR A 185 7.86 17.32 3.81
N GLY A 186 6.62 17.58 4.27
CA GLY A 186 6.00 16.77 5.33
C GLY A 186 5.86 15.30 4.93
N LEU A 187 5.44 15.01 3.69
CA LEU A 187 5.39 13.62 3.19
C LEU A 187 6.79 12.97 3.17
N GLU A 188 7.80 13.71 2.74
CA GLU A 188 9.17 13.22 2.66
C GLU A 188 9.80 12.93 4.01
N SER A 189 9.35 13.63 5.06
CA SER A 189 9.79 13.40 6.43
C SER A 189 9.28 12.09 7.01
N VAL A 190 8.24 11.48 6.40
CA VAL A 190 7.69 10.20 6.87
C VAL A 190 8.56 9.06 6.37
N ASN A 191 9.00 8.22 7.30
CA ASN A 191 9.67 6.97 6.95
C ASN A 191 8.66 6.01 6.32
N PRO A 192 8.91 5.45 5.12
CA PRO A 192 8.01 4.48 4.50
C PRO A 192 7.64 3.30 5.38
N ASN A 193 8.57 2.85 6.26
CA ASN A 193 8.34 1.75 7.18
C ASN A 193 7.37 2.09 8.34
N ASP A 194 7.11 3.38 8.56
CA ASP A 194 6.13 3.85 9.56
C ASP A 194 4.72 4.01 8.96
N ILE A 195 4.54 3.78 7.67
CA ILE A 195 3.26 3.95 6.98
C ILE A 195 2.40 2.70 7.17
N GLU A 196 1.16 2.88 7.60
CA GLU A 196 0.11 1.86 7.66
C GLU A 196 -0.67 1.82 6.33
N SER A 197 -1.06 2.99 5.82
CA SER A 197 -1.73 3.12 4.51
C SER A 197 -1.50 4.48 3.88
N ILE A 198 -1.54 4.51 2.54
CA ILE A 198 -1.66 5.74 1.76
C ILE A 198 -2.94 5.64 0.94
N GLU A 199 -3.81 6.62 1.08
CA GLU A 199 -5.06 6.70 0.35
C GLU A 199 -5.07 7.94 -0.53
N VAL A 200 -5.43 7.77 -1.80
CA VAL A 200 -5.48 8.88 -2.74
C VAL A 200 -6.92 9.15 -3.14
N LEU A 201 -7.43 10.30 -2.70
CA LEU A 201 -8.74 10.82 -3.06
C LEU A 201 -8.62 11.58 -4.39
N LYS A 202 -9.21 11.02 -5.45
CA LYS A 202 -8.98 11.49 -6.82
C LYS A 202 -10.10 12.36 -7.36
N ASP A 203 -11.25 12.38 -6.71
CA ASP A 203 -12.41 13.13 -7.16
C ASP A 203 -12.83 14.20 -6.16
N ALA A 204 -13.61 15.17 -6.65
CA ALA A 204 -14.08 16.29 -5.84
C ALA A 204 -15.02 15.86 -4.71
N ALA A 205 -15.77 14.76 -4.88
CA ALA A 205 -16.70 14.28 -3.87
C ALA A 205 -15.95 13.75 -2.64
N SER A 206 -14.89 12.94 -2.86
CA SER A 206 -14.05 12.42 -1.77
C SER A 206 -13.20 13.51 -1.11
N GLY A 207 -12.79 14.52 -1.88
CA GLY A 207 -11.99 15.66 -1.40
C GLY A 207 -12.80 16.82 -0.79
N ALA A 208 -14.14 16.80 -0.87
CA ALA A 208 -15.00 17.93 -0.54
C ALA A 208 -14.79 18.51 0.86
N ILE A 209 -14.51 17.67 1.84
CA ILE A 209 -14.27 18.10 3.22
C ILE A 209 -13.00 18.96 3.40
N TYR A 210 -12.06 18.87 2.46
CA TYR A 210 -10.82 19.68 2.45
C TYR A 210 -10.97 20.97 1.63
N GLY A 211 -12.18 21.20 1.06
CA GLY A 211 -12.52 22.41 0.30
C GLY A 211 -11.69 22.58 -0.97
N ALA A 212 -11.46 23.82 -1.39
CA ALA A 212 -10.76 24.16 -2.63
C ALA A 212 -9.32 23.64 -2.69
N ARG A 213 -8.67 23.39 -1.56
CA ARG A 213 -7.31 22.84 -1.49
C ARG A 213 -7.22 21.42 -2.04
N ALA A 214 -8.34 20.68 -2.11
CA ALA A 214 -8.44 19.35 -2.65
C ALA A 214 -8.60 19.28 -4.18
N ALA A 215 -8.62 20.41 -4.87
CA ALA A 215 -8.88 20.46 -6.32
C ALA A 215 -7.91 19.60 -7.16
N ASN A 216 -6.66 19.47 -6.72
CA ASN A 216 -5.63 18.65 -7.36
C ASN A 216 -5.52 17.23 -6.77
N GLY A 217 -6.53 16.79 -6.00
CA GLY A 217 -6.54 15.53 -5.26
C GLY A 217 -5.96 15.65 -3.85
N VAL A 218 -6.20 14.64 -3.03
CA VAL A 218 -5.70 14.56 -1.65
C VAL A 218 -4.98 13.24 -1.44
N ILE A 219 -3.83 13.28 -0.79
CA ILE A 219 -3.05 12.11 -0.38
C ILE A 219 -3.14 12.04 1.14
N LEU A 220 -3.85 11.01 1.62
CA LEU A 220 -3.98 10.72 3.04
C LEU A 220 -2.92 9.69 3.42
N VAL A 221 -2.09 10.01 4.38
CA VAL A 221 -1.10 9.10 4.94
C VAL A 221 -1.49 8.78 6.36
N THR A 222 -1.74 7.51 6.62
CA THR A 222 -1.96 7.00 7.97
C THR A 222 -0.72 6.27 8.42
N THR A 223 -0.22 6.62 9.60
CA THR A 223 0.97 5.96 10.14
C THR A 223 0.62 4.88 11.13
N LYS A 224 1.55 3.94 11.31
CA LYS A 224 1.41 2.79 12.19
C LYS A 224 1.11 3.22 13.62
N LYS A 225 0.24 2.47 14.28
CA LYS A 225 -0.14 2.59 15.69
C LYS A 225 0.14 1.28 16.40
N GLY A 226 0.22 1.29 17.72
CA GLY A 226 0.30 0.05 18.49
C GLY A 226 -1.00 -0.76 18.34
N LYS A 227 -0.87 -2.08 18.32
CA LYS A 227 -2.01 -3.01 18.33
C LYS A 227 -2.10 -3.68 19.70
N VAL A 228 -3.32 -3.94 20.18
CA VAL A 228 -3.54 -4.60 21.48
C VAL A 228 -2.84 -5.95 21.49
N GLY A 229 -2.01 -6.19 22.51
CA GLY A 229 -1.21 -7.39 22.62
C GLY A 229 0.14 -7.13 23.28
N LYS A 230 1.04 -8.12 23.17
CA LYS A 230 2.42 -7.97 23.66
C LYS A 230 3.17 -6.91 22.86
N ALA A 231 4.08 -6.20 23.51
CA ALA A 231 4.98 -5.27 22.84
C ALA A 231 5.75 -5.98 21.73
N GLN A 232 5.77 -5.37 20.55
CA GLN A 232 6.49 -5.86 19.38
C GLN A 232 7.67 -4.95 19.09
N ILE A 233 8.83 -5.53 18.86
CA ILE A 233 10.04 -4.85 18.44
C ILE A 233 10.35 -5.33 17.04
N ASN A 234 10.46 -4.39 16.09
CA ASN A 234 10.82 -4.70 14.71
C ASN A 234 12.11 -3.97 14.36
N TYR A 235 12.99 -4.66 13.65
CA TYR A 235 14.19 -4.09 13.06
C TYR A 235 14.24 -4.44 11.58
N ASN A 236 14.31 -3.40 10.74
CA ASN A 236 14.48 -3.54 9.30
C ASN A 236 15.83 -2.97 8.89
N PHE A 237 16.55 -3.70 8.08
CA PHE A 237 17.81 -3.28 7.51
C PHE A 237 17.80 -3.51 6.01
N SER A 238 18.22 -2.50 5.24
CA SER A 238 18.49 -2.65 3.83
C SER A 238 19.82 -2.01 3.47
N TYR A 239 20.55 -2.66 2.58
CA TYR A 239 21.78 -2.17 2.01
C TYR A 239 21.83 -2.48 0.53
N GLY A 240 22.27 -1.53 -0.23
CA GLY A 240 22.42 -1.67 -1.68
C GLY A 240 23.36 -0.61 -2.24
N TRP A 241 23.53 -0.62 -3.55
CA TRP A 241 24.29 0.39 -4.28
C TRP A 241 23.55 0.78 -5.53
N GLN A 242 23.79 2.01 -5.96
CA GLN A 242 23.21 2.61 -7.14
C GLN A 242 24.26 2.79 -8.20
N THR A 243 23.84 2.62 -9.45
CA THR A 243 24.69 2.80 -10.63
C THR A 243 23.89 3.55 -11.69
N ALA A 244 24.54 4.37 -12.50
CA ALA A 244 23.88 5.01 -13.63
C ALA A 244 23.40 3.95 -14.61
N TRP A 245 22.08 3.87 -14.84
CA TRP A 245 21.48 2.88 -15.75
C TRP A 245 22.03 3.00 -17.17
N ARG A 246 22.37 4.20 -17.62
CA ARG A 246 22.94 4.47 -18.92
C ARG A 246 23.80 5.74 -18.86
N LYS A 247 25.03 5.64 -19.34
CA LYS A 247 25.88 6.78 -19.64
C LYS A 247 25.73 7.14 -21.13
N ARG A 248 25.94 8.38 -21.49
CA ARG A 248 25.96 8.78 -22.90
C ARG A 248 27.30 8.42 -23.51
N ASP A 249 27.25 7.96 -24.76
CA ASP A 249 28.48 7.80 -25.51
C ASP A 249 29.11 9.19 -25.75
N VAL A 250 30.41 9.31 -25.49
CA VAL A 250 31.18 10.53 -25.71
C VAL A 250 32.08 10.34 -26.91
N THR A 251 32.34 11.41 -27.61
CA THR A 251 33.26 11.40 -28.76
C THR A 251 34.71 11.17 -28.32
N SER A 252 35.51 10.52 -29.15
CA SER A 252 36.96 10.46 -28.94
C SER A 252 37.59 11.87 -28.99
N ALA A 253 38.77 12.02 -28.43
CA ALA A 253 39.50 13.28 -28.50
C ALA A 253 39.75 13.74 -29.96
N THR A 254 40.04 12.81 -30.86
CA THR A 254 40.22 13.05 -32.30
C THR A 254 38.90 13.52 -32.92
N ASP A 255 37.78 12.80 -32.73
CA ASP A 255 36.48 13.19 -33.28
C ASP A 255 36.03 14.56 -32.75
N TYR A 256 36.25 14.82 -31.45
CA TYR A 256 35.99 16.14 -30.89
C TYR A 256 36.77 17.24 -31.57
N ALA A 257 38.09 17.03 -31.81
CA ALA A 257 38.93 18.01 -32.45
C ALA A 257 38.50 18.23 -33.92
N ILE A 258 38.10 17.17 -34.64
CA ILE A 258 37.59 17.28 -36.01
C ILE A 258 36.29 18.11 -36.02
N LEU A 259 35.31 17.78 -35.14
CA LEU A 259 34.04 18.50 -35.05
C LEU A 259 34.24 19.98 -34.67
N GLN A 260 35.16 20.26 -33.77
CA GLN A 260 35.52 21.66 -33.42
C GLN A 260 36.12 22.40 -34.59
N ASN A 261 37.05 21.78 -35.32
CA ASN A 261 37.62 22.39 -36.51
C ASN A 261 36.58 22.67 -37.58
N GLU A 262 35.67 21.74 -37.83
CA GLU A 262 34.53 21.94 -38.74
C GLU A 262 33.65 23.12 -38.31
N LYS A 263 33.34 23.22 -37.02
CA LYS A 263 32.58 24.35 -36.44
C LYS A 263 33.28 25.69 -36.70
N TYR A 264 34.58 25.77 -36.46
CA TYR A 264 35.37 27.01 -36.65
C TYR A 264 35.44 27.39 -38.11
N VAL A 265 35.74 26.44 -39.02
CA VAL A 265 35.79 26.66 -40.46
C VAL A 265 34.45 27.12 -41.02
N ASN A 266 33.36 26.48 -40.60
CA ASN A 266 31.98 26.87 -40.99
C ASN A 266 31.64 28.28 -40.46
N GLY A 267 32.23 28.71 -39.36
CA GLY A 267 32.16 30.08 -38.84
C GLY A 267 33.08 31.07 -39.46
N GLY A 268 33.81 30.71 -40.53
CA GLY A 268 34.78 31.57 -41.24
C GLY A 268 36.07 31.82 -40.46
N GLN A 269 36.41 30.97 -39.49
CA GLN A 269 37.60 31.05 -38.65
C GLN A 269 38.63 29.98 -39.05
N ALA A 270 39.87 30.16 -38.66
CA ALA A 270 40.89 29.12 -38.84
C ALA A 270 40.57 27.88 -37.93
N PRO A 271 41.00 26.68 -38.37
CA PRO A 271 40.87 25.48 -37.52
C PRO A 271 41.51 25.70 -36.15
N LEU A 272 40.82 25.22 -35.08
CA LEU A 272 41.30 25.34 -33.71
C LEU A 272 42.49 24.41 -33.44
N TYR A 273 42.43 23.19 -33.96
CA TYR A 273 43.45 22.16 -33.82
C TYR A 273 44.22 22.00 -35.15
N ALA A 274 45.53 22.20 -35.12
CA ALA A 274 46.40 22.11 -36.33
C ALA A 274 46.42 20.66 -36.89
N ASP A 275 46.49 19.67 -36.01
CA ASP A 275 46.44 18.25 -36.37
C ASP A 275 45.51 17.48 -35.40
N PRO A 276 44.26 17.21 -35.78
CA PRO A 276 43.31 16.47 -34.95
C PRO A 276 43.71 15.02 -34.66
N TYR A 277 44.62 14.45 -35.46
CA TYR A 277 45.07 13.05 -35.31
C TYR A 277 46.27 12.89 -34.39
N ASN A 278 46.97 13.98 -34.08
CA ASN A 278 48.16 13.99 -33.22
C ASN A 278 48.01 14.99 -32.07
N LEU A 279 46.90 14.87 -31.34
CA LEU A 279 46.66 15.69 -30.17
C LEU A 279 47.64 15.34 -29.06
N VAL A 280 48.14 16.36 -28.37
CA VAL A 280 49.01 16.23 -27.19
C VAL A 280 48.42 16.99 -26.00
N ASP A 281 48.67 16.50 -24.80
CA ASP A 281 48.33 17.19 -23.57
C ASP A 281 49.30 18.34 -23.24
N ALA A 282 49.04 19.01 -22.11
CA ALA A 282 49.89 20.11 -21.63
C ALA A 282 51.37 19.70 -21.37
N ASN A 283 51.64 18.41 -21.20
CA ASN A 283 52.97 17.84 -20.95
C ASN A 283 53.62 17.32 -22.23
N GLY A 284 52.97 17.48 -23.41
CA GLY A 284 53.46 16.99 -24.69
C GLY A 284 53.22 15.49 -24.92
N GLN A 285 52.45 14.82 -24.07
CA GLN A 285 52.11 13.39 -24.24
C GLN A 285 50.96 13.23 -25.23
N LYS A 286 51.05 12.24 -26.11
CA LYS A 286 50.02 11.95 -27.11
C LYS A 286 48.74 11.52 -26.45
N ILE A 287 47.64 12.21 -26.75
CA ILE A 287 46.30 11.85 -26.31
C ILE A 287 45.80 10.69 -27.18
N THR A 288 45.34 9.61 -26.54
CA THR A 288 44.78 8.42 -27.19
C THR A 288 43.35 8.17 -26.73
N GLY A 289 42.51 7.57 -27.59
CA GLY A 289 41.15 7.24 -27.30
C GLY A 289 40.32 8.48 -26.93
N TYR A 290 39.66 8.44 -25.77
CA TYR A 290 38.79 9.53 -25.29
C TYR A 290 39.58 10.72 -24.68
N GLY A 291 40.90 10.59 -24.46
CA GLY A 291 41.61 11.50 -23.58
C GLY A 291 41.11 11.33 -22.14
N THR A 292 40.57 12.39 -21.54
CA THR A 292 39.92 12.29 -20.23
C THR A 292 38.45 11.98 -20.43
N ASN A 293 38.01 10.79 -20.04
CA ASN A 293 36.60 10.47 -19.99
C ASN A 293 35.98 11.03 -18.71
N TRP A 294 35.42 12.24 -18.81
CA TRP A 294 34.82 12.94 -17.68
C TRP A 294 33.64 12.21 -17.06
N GLN A 295 32.89 11.39 -17.83
CA GLN A 295 31.81 10.60 -17.29
C GLN A 295 32.33 9.51 -16.34
N GLU A 296 33.36 8.76 -16.76
CA GLU A 296 33.96 7.73 -15.89
C GLU A 296 34.62 8.35 -14.64
N LEU A 297 35.15 9.55 -14.77
CA LEU A 297 35.81 10.26 -13.67
C LEU A 297 34.77 10.78 -12.64
N LEU A 298 33.59 11.23 -13.11
CA LEU A 298 32.57 11.87 -12.28
C LEU A 298 31.50 10.92 -11.80
N PHE A 299 31.24 9.80 -12.50
CA PHE A 299 30.25 8.85 -12.08
C PHE A 299 30.81 7.85 -11.06
N ASN A 300 30.04 7.66 -10.00
CA ASN A 300 30.26 6.59 -9.02
C ASN A 300 29.39 5.40 -9.41
N ASP A 301 29.99 4.30 -9.84
CA ASP A 301 29.28 3.11 -10.30
C ASP A 301 28.78 2.23 -9.16
N ASN A 302 29.14 2.51 -7.91
CA ASN A 302 28.75 1.76 -6.72
C ASN A 302 28.40 2.71 -5.57
N ALA A 303 27.54 3.70 -5.81
CA ALA A 303 27.09 4.62 -4.79
C ALA A 303 26.25 3.88 -3.72
N PRO A 304 26.73 3.73 -2.47
CA PRO A 304 26.02 2.96 -1.45
C PRO A 304 24.77 3.67 -0.98
N VAL A 305 23.78 2.84 -0.60
CA VAL A 305 22.55 3.26 0.05
C VAL A 305 22.30 2.32 1.20
N SER A 306 22.07 2.85 2.40
CA SER A 306 21.70 2.04 3.55
C SER A 306 20.54 2.63 4.32
N GLN A 307 19.76 1.75 4.95
CA GLN A 307 18.65 2.11 5.79
C GLN A 307 18.58 1.18 7.00
N HIS A 308 18.39 1.76 8.16
CA HIS A 308 18.21 1.08 9.43
C HIS A 308 16.96 1.64 10.10
N ASP A 309 16.01 0.78 10.42
CA ASP A 309 14.76 1.17 11.08
C ASP A 309 14.51 0.27 12.28
N VAL A 310 14.27 0.86 13.43
CA VAL A 310 13.85 0.17 14.64
C VAL A 310 12.51 0.73 15.07
N SER A 311 11.57 -0.14 15.40
CA SER A 311 10.31 0.30 15.98
C SER A 311 9.87 -0.56 17.15
N VAL A 312 9.20 0.07 18.10
CA VAL A 312 8.58 -0.57 19.26
C VAL A 312 7.13 -0.15 19.30
N SER A 313 6.23 -1.12 19.35
CA SER A 313 4.80 -0.86 19.36
C SER A 313 4.05 -1.79 20.32
N GLY A 314 2.93 -1.33 20.84
CA GLY A 314 2.05 -2.11 21.67
C GLY A 314 0.85 -1.31 22.12
N ALA A 315 -0.17 -1.99 22.61
CA ALA A 315 -1.33 -1.34 23.20
C ALA A 315 -1.90 -2.16 24.35
N THR A 316 -2.49 -1.44 25.28
CA THR A 316 -3.40 -1.93 26.31
C THR A 316 -4.77 -1.27 26.08
N GLU A 317 -5.78 -1.61 26.89
CA GLU A 317 -7.09 -0.94 26.82
C GLU A 317 -6.99 0.59 27.02
N LYS A 318 -5.99 1.06 27.77
CA LYS A 318 -5.84 2.48 28.13
C LYS A 318 -4.77 3.22 27.33
N VAL A 319 -3.77 2.52 26.83
CA VAL A 319 -2.60 3.16 26.19
C VAL A 319 -2.25 2.41 24.94
N ASN A 320 -2.09 3.17 23.85
CA ASN A 320 -1.56 2.69 22.59
C ASN A 320 -0.29 3.49 22.29
N TYR A 321 0.80 2.80 21.95
CA TYR A 321 2.07 3.46 21.66
C TYR A 321 2.75 2.84 20.44
N TYR A 322 3.37 3.70 19.65
CA TYR A 322 4.28 3.38 18.57
C TYR A 322 5.45 4.35 18.61
N LEU A 323 6.67 3.83 18.70
CA LEU A 323 7.90 4.59 18.65
C LEU A 323 8.80 4.01 17.57
N SER A 324 9.34 4.84 16.68
CA SER A 324 10.31 4.42 15.68
C SER A 324 11.50 5.36 15.59
N LEU A 325 12.64 4.79 15.19
CA LEU A 325 13.88 5.45 14.86
C LEU A 325 14.36 4.91 13.52
N GLY A 326 14.51 5.77 12.53
CA GLY A 326 15.01 5.44 11.20
C GLY A 326 16.25 6.26 10.87
N TYR A 327 17.29 5.59 10.36
CA TYR A 327 18.46 6.24 9.79
C TYR A 327 18.64 5.77 8.36
N TYR A 328 18.67 6.72 7.44
CA TYR A 328 18.83 6.50 6.00
C TYR A 328 20.02 7.31 5.48
N THR A 329 20.88 6.70 4.69
CA THR A 329 21.97 7.37 3.99
C THR A 329 22.03 6.92 2.54
N GLN A 330 22.29 7.87 1.65
CA GLN A 330 22.40 7.66 0.21
C GLN A 330 23.57 8.48 -0.34
N GLU A 331 24.51 7.84 -1.00
CA GLU A 331 25.51 8.52 -1.78
C GLU A 331 25.06 8.76 -3.21
N GLY A 332 25.51 9.85 -3.81
CA GLY A 332 25.18 10.21 -5.19
C GLY A 332 25.97 9.42 -6.21
N ILE A 333 25.33 9.15 -7.34
CA ILE A 333 25.97 8.52 -8.51
C ILE A 333 26.82 9.49 -9.32
N VAL A 334 26.78 10.79 -9.00
CA VAL A 334 27.58 11.84 -9.65
C VAL A 334 28.39 12.57 -8.60
N GLY A 335 29.65 12.85 -8.89
CA GLY A 335 30.60 13.55 -8.02
C GLY A 335 31.96 12.83 -7.92
N GLY A 336 31.97 11.52 -8.00
CA GLY A 336 33.19 10.71 -7.93
C GLY A 336 34.04 11.08 -6.71
N ASN A 337 35.35 11.22 -6.96
CA ASN A 337 36.31 11.61 -5.91
C ASN A 337 36.38 13.14 -5.68
N TYR A 338 35.70 13.95 -6.48
CA TYR A 338 35.85 15.41 -6.51
C TYR A 338 34.74 16.18 -5.82
N GLY A 339 33.55 15.62 -5.71
CA GLY A 339 32.42 16.25 -5.07
C GLY A 339 31.41 15.20 -4.62
N GLN A 340 31.33 14.96 -3.33
CA GLN A 340 30.36 14.00 -2.78
C GLN A 340 28.99 14.65 -2.68
N SER A 341 28.01 14.03 -3.31
CA SER A 341 26.61 14.38 -3.16
C SER A 341 25.99 13.32 -2.24
N ASN A 342 25.78 13.67 -0.98
CA ASN A 342 25.26 12.74 0.03
C ASN A 342 23.93 13.25 0.56
N TYR A 343 23.07 12.33 0.98
CA TYR A 343 21.83 12.61 1.68
C TYR A 343 21.69 11.69 2.87
N ASP A 344 21.60 12.28 4.06
CA ASP A 344 21.39 11.58 5.32
C ASP A 344 20.08 12.06 5.92
N ARG A 345 19.30 11.11 6.46
CA ARG A 345 18.04 11.40 7.12
C ARG A 345 17.93 10.59 8.41
N LEU A 346 17.78 11.27 9.52
CA LEU A 346 17.40 10.69 10.80
C LEU A 346 15.91 11.00 11.05
N THR A 347 15.11 9.97 11.27
CA THR A 347 13.68 10.09 11.53
C THR A 347 13.37 9.53 12.91
N ILE A 348 12.69 10.31 13.74
CA ILE A 348 12.18 9.86 15.04
C ILE A 348 10.67 10.09 15.02
N ARG A 349 9.89 9.06 15.30
CA ARG A 349 8.45 9.15 15.39
C ARG A 349 7.93 8.58 16.69
N SER A 350 7.00 9.30 17.30
CA SER A 350 6.27 8.84 18.49
C SER A 350 4.78 9.10 18.29
N ASN A 351 3.99 8.04 18.34
CA ASN A 351 2.53 8.09 18.23
C ASN A 351 1.93 7.40 19.46
N ASN A 352 1.36 8.20 20.37
CA ASN A 352 0.82 7.71 21.63
C ASN A 352 -0.62 8.19 21.78
N ASN A 353 -1.53 7.27 22.07
CA ASN A 353 -2.93 7.56 22.35
C ASN A 353 -3.28 7.05 23.75
N TYR A 354 -3.95 7.88 24.52
CA TYR A 354 -4.42 7.58 25.87
C TYR A 354 -5.96 7.64 25.88
N ASN A 355 -6.60 6.54 26.24
CA ASN A 355 -8.02 6.49 26.47
C ASN A 355 -8.26 6.80 27.95
N VAL A 356 -8.88 7.95 28.21
CA VAL A 356 -9.20 8.43 29.56
C VAL A 356 -10.58 7.95 29.98
#